data_420e269eef15a0c3ee0ef9a7e43e4a35
#
_entry.id   420e269eef15a0c3ee0ef9a7e43e4a35
#
_cell.length_a   1.000
_cell.length_b   1.000
_cell.length_c   1.000
_cell.angle_alpha   90.00
_cell.angle_beta   90.00
_cell.angle_gamma   90.00
#
_symmetry.space_group_name_H-M   'P 1'
#
loop_
_entity.id
_entity.type
_entity.pdbx_description
1 polymer ?
#
loop_
_entity_poly.entity_id
_entity_poly.type
_entity_poly.pdbx_seq_one_letter_code
_entity_poly.pdbx_strand_id
1 'polypeptide(L)'
;ELEDDLRENILKRLSPKEIAEELDELETNDAADIIAELSQEIKAEVISELQDVEHAKDIVDLLRYDEDTAGGIMHKELVKVNENWNVLTCIKEMRIQAENISRVHSNYVVDDEDRLKGRLSLKDLLTTSSRTPINDVYIRKLNYVNVDTEDVEVARIMQKYDLEAIPVVDELGRLVGRITIDDIVDVIKDEADEDYQLAAGISQDVEADDSIIEHTKARLPWLVLALLGGFISVKVLG
;
A
#
# COMPACT_ATOMS: atom_id res chain seq x y z
N GLU A 1 -5.19 7.50 14.00
CA GLU A 1 -5.13 6.02 13.95
C GLU A 1 -5.86 5.49 15.19
N LEU A 2 -6.94 4.77 14.98
CA LEU A 2 -7.62 4.03 16.03
C LEU A 2 -6.82 2.75 16.25
N GLU A 3 -6.59 2.37 17.52
CA GLU A 3 -6.04 1.07 17.86
C GLU A 3 -6.90 -0.02 17.22
N ASP A 4 -6.30 -1.09 16.71
CA ASP A 4 -6.98 -2.13 15.91
C ASP A 4 -8.16 -2.75 16.63
N ASP A 5 -8.06 -2.98 17.93
CA ASP A 5 -9.16 -3.45 18.78
C ASP A 5 -10.36 -2.48 18.81
N LEU A 6 -10.11 -1.17 18.76
CA LEU A 6 -11.16 -0.17 18.75
C LEU A 6 -11.83 -0.12 17.37
N ARG A 7 -11.03 -0.24 16.29
CA ARG A 7 -11.50 -0.32 14.90
C ARG A 7 -12.37 -1.55 14.71
N GLU A 8 -11.91 -2.73 15.11
CA GLU A 8 -12.67 -3.97 15.04
C GLU A 8 -14.00 -3.90 15.83
N ASN A 9 -13.96 -3.30 17.04
CA ASN A 9 -15.17 -3.11 17.85
C ASN A 9 -16.18 -2.13 17.23
N ILE A 10 -15.73 -1.13 16.48
CA ILE A 10 -16.58 -0.21 15.73
C ILE A 10 -17.18 -0.92 14.53
N LEU A 11 -16.37 -1.61 13.73
CA LEU A 11 -16.81 -2.35 12.55
C LEU A 11 -17.87 -3.41 12.88
N LYS A 12 -17.75 -4.10 14.03
CA LYS A 12 -18.76 -5.07 14.51
C LYS A 12 -20.14 -4.46 14.85
N ARG A 13 -20.22 -3.14 15.02
CA ARG A 13 -21.46 -2.43 15.37
C ARG A 13 -22.13 -1.77 14.18
N LEU A 14 -21.43 -1.57 13.11
CA LEU A 14 -21.94 -0.98 11.89
C LEU A 14 -22.59 -2.06 11.01
N SER A 15 -23.62 -1.66 10.28
CA SER A 15 -24.17 -2.50 9.22
C SER A 15 -23.26 -2.49 8.00
N PRO A 16 -23.29 -3.52 7.13
CA PRO A 16 -22.50 -3.55 5.89
C PRO A 16 -22.68 -2.30 5.02
N LYS A 17 -23.87 -1.72 5.02
CA LYS A 17 -24.17 -0.50 4.29
C LYS A 17 -23.49 0.73 4.91
N GLU A 18 -23.49 0.87 6.24
CA GLU A 18 -22.80 1.97 6.92
C GLU A 18 -21.29 1.87 6.71
N ILE A 19 -20.71 0.66 6.74
CA ILE A 19 -19.30 0.44 6.42
C ILE A 19 -19.02 0.87 4.98
N ALA A 20 -19.82 0.45 4.01
CA ALA A 20 -19.65 0.81 2.59
C ALA A 20 -19.72 2.33 2.34
N GLU A 21 -20.63 3.04 3.02
CA GLU A 21 -20.74 4.50 2.91
C GLU A 21 -19.47 5.22 3.40
N GLU A 22 -18.83 4.74 4.47
CA GLU A 22 -17.55 5.30 4.94
C GLU A 22 -16.38 4.93 4.01
N LEU A 23 -16.36 3.69 3.49
CA LEU A 23 -15.29 3.22 2.59
C LEU A 23 -15.32 3.93 1.23
N ASP A 24 -16.48 4.37 0.74
CA ASP A 24 -16.58 5.14 -0.51
C ASP A 24 -15.86 6.51 -0.43
N GLU A 25 -15.54 7.01 0.78
CA GLU A 25 -14.80 8.26 0.99
C GLU A 25 -13.29 8.07 1.19
N LEU A 26 -12.83 6.83 1.38
CA LEU A 26 -11.41 6.49 1.59
C LEU A 26 -10.66 6.27 0.28
N GLU A 27 -9.33 6.32 0.34
CA GLU A 27 -8.46 5.85 -0.77
C GLU A 27 -8.54 4.32 -0.87
N THR A 28 -8.28 3.76 -2.06
CA THR A 28 -8.54 2.33 -2.34
C THR A 28 -7.73 1.37 -1.46
N ASN A 29 -6.48 1.70 -1.10
CA ASN A 29 -5.67 0.90 -0.19
C ASN A 29 -6.28 0.85 1.21
N ASP A 30 -6.59 2.01 1.82
CA ASP A 30 -7.18 2.09 3.16
C ASP A 30 -8.52 1.34 3.23
N ALA A 31 -9.34 1.45 2.17
CA ALA A 31 -10.60 0.72 2.07
C ALA A 31 -10.36 -0.80 1.93
N ALA A 32 -9.32 -1.22 1.19
CA ALA A 32 -8.97 -2.62 1.02
C ALA A 32 -8.48 -3.24 2.34
N ASP A 33 -7.66 -2.53 3.11
CA ASP A 33 -7.15 -2.98 4.42
C ASP A 33 -8.30 -3.21 5.41
N ILE A 34 -9.23 -2.26 5.52
CA ILE A 34 -10.41 -2.42 6.37
C ILE A 34 -11.25 -3.63 5.93
N ILE A 35 -11.45 -3.81 4.62
CA ILE A 35 -12.20 -4.97 4.10
C ILE A 35 -11.42 -6.26 4.36
N ALA A 36 -10.09 -6.26 4.31
CA ALA A 36 -9.27 -7.44 4.57
C ALA A 36 -9.51 -8.03 5.98
N GLU A 37 -9.76 -7.21 6.97
CA GLU A 37 -10.06 -7.61 8.35
C GLU A 37 -11.46 -8.20 8.56
N LEU A 38 -12.42 -7.95 7.67
CA LEU A 38 -13.80 -8.41 7.81
C LEU A 38 -13.94 -9.92 7.54
N SER A 39 -14.94 -10.56 8.14
CA SER A 39 -15.30 -11.94 7.80
C SER A 39 -15.78 -12.07 6.35
N GLN A 40 -15.60 -13.24 5.73
CA GLN A 40 -15.93 -13.46 4.31
C GLN A 40 -17.38 -13.13 3.95
N GLU A 41 -18.32 -13.37 4.89
CA GLU A 41 -19.73 -13.04 4.69
C GLU A 41 -19.93 -11.52 4.66
N ILE A 42 -19.33 -10.78 5.60
CA ILE A 42 -19.45 -9.32 5.68
C ILE A 42 -18.72 -8.65 4.52
N LYS A 43 -17.52 -9.14 4.14
CA LYS A 43 -16.79 -8.65 2.95
C LYS A 43 -17.67 -8.59 1.71
N ALA A 44 -18.35 -9.71 1.40
CA ALA A 44 -19.19 -9.79 0.21
C ALA A 44 -20.38 -8.82 0.27
N GLU A 45 -20.97 -8.64 1.44
CA GLU A 45 -22.09 -7.70 1.63
C GLU A 45 -21.60 -6.25 1.49
N VAL A 46 -20.50 -5.86 2.15
CA VAL A 46 -19.93 -4.50 2.08
C VAL A 46 -19.55 -4.14 0.64
N ILE A 47 -18.84 -5.02 -0.08
CA ILE A 47 -18.46 -4.78 -1.48
C ILE A 47 -19.70 -4.59 -2.36
N SER A 48 -20.80 -5.30 -2.09
CA SER A 48 -22.04 -5.16 -2.86
C SER A 48 -22.79 -3.85 -2.59
N GLU A 49 -22.56 -3.20 -1.45
CA GLU A 49 -23.20 -1.94 -1.05
C GLU A 49 -22.40 -0.69 -1.45
N LEU A 50 -21.12 -0.83 -1.91
CA LEU A 50 -20.32 0.28 -2.42
C LEU A 50 -21.03 0.94 -3.60
N GLN A 51 -21.07 2.27 -3.60
CA GLN A 51 -21.81 3.06 -4.61
C GLN A 51 -20.99 3.29 -5.86
N ASP A 52 -19.65 3.49 -5.70
CA ASP A 52 -18.73 3.64 -6.82
C ASP A 52 -18.25 2.28 -7.33
N VAL A 53 -18.72 1.91 -8.52
CA VAL A 53 -18.40 0.62 -9.16
C VAL A 53 -16.91 0.50 -9.53
N GLU A 54 -16.27 1.62 -9.91
CA GLU A 54 -14.84 1.63 -10.24
C GLU A 54 -14.00 1.47 -8.98
N HIS A 55 -14.32 2.21 -7.93
CA HIS A 55 -13.71 2.07 -6.61
C HIS A 55 -13.86 0.65 -6.05
N ALA A 56 -15.07 0.08 -6.07
CA ALA A 56 -15.30 -1.30 -5.63
C ALA A 56 -14.46 -2.33 -6.41
N LYS A 57 -14.29 -2.13 -7.72
CA LYS A 57 -13.45 -3.00 -8.55
C LYS A 57 -11.98 -2.89 -8.19
N ASP A 58 -11.49 -1.69 -7.94
CA ASP A 58 -10.11 -1.44 -7.56
C ASP A 58 -9.78 -2.02 -6.18
N ILE A 59 -10.69 -1.89 -5.21
CA ILE A 59 -10.58 -2.57 -3.91
C ILE A 59 -10.50 -4.10 -4.08
N VAL A 60 -11.41 -4.70 -4.86
CA VAL A 60 -11.39 -6.16 -5.11
C VAL A 60 -10.13 -6.61 -5.83
N ASP A 61 -9.52 -5.75 -6.65
CA ASP A 61 -8.25 -6.06 -7.30
C ASP A 61 -7.09 -6.03 -6.30
N LEU A 62 -7.08 -5.06 -5.36
CA LEU A 62 -6.08 -4.96 -4.29
C LEU A 62 -6.11 -6.17 -3.35
N LEU A 63 -7.28 -6.62 -2.95
CA LEU A 63 -7.48 -7.80 -2.08
C LEU A 63 -6.91 -9.14 -2.65
N ARG A 64 -6.34 -9.14 -3.86
CA ARG A 64 -5.67 -10.31 -4.45
C ARG A 64 -4.18 -10.37 -4.19
N TYR A 65 -3.60 -9.26 -3.78
CA TYR A 65 -2.18 -9.18 -3.47
C TYR A 65 -1.95 -9.50 -2.00
N ASP A 66 -0.74 -9.91 -1.68
CA ASP A 66 -0.28 -10.11 -0.33
C ASP A 66 -0.06 -8.73 0.33
N GLU A 67 -0.50 -8.55 1.58
CA GLU A 67 -0.43 -7.28 2.30
C GLU A 67 1.01 -6.76 2.42
N ASP A 68 1.99 -7.65 2.60
CA ASP A 68 3.42 -7.31 2.74
C ASP A 68 4.11 -7.06 1.39
N THR A 69 3.37 -6.76 0.32
CA THR A 69 3.93 -6.51 -1.01
C THR A 69 3.53 -5.16 -1.58
N ALA A 70 4.28 -4.70 -2.58
CA ALA A 70 3.97 -3.49 -3.33
C ALA A 70 2.54 -3.50 -3.91
N GLY A 71 2.01 -4.67 -4.25
CA GLY A 71 0.64 -4.85 -4.72
C GLY A 71 -0.39 -4.63 -3.62
N GLY A 72 -0.09 -5.04 -2.37
CA GLY A 72 -0.95 -4.86 -1.21
C GLY A 72 -1.06 -3.38 -0.80
N ILE A 73 0.09 -2.71 -0.66
CA ILE A 73 0.16 -1.32 -0.16
C ILE A 73 -0.03 -0.23 -1.24
N MET A 74 -0.28 -0.58 -2.52
CA MET A 74 -0.38 0.41 -3.59
C MET A 74 -1.74 1.09 -3.66
N HIS A 75 -1.75 2.35 -4.06
CA HIS A 75 -2.95 3.08 -4.46
C HIS A 75 -3.25 2.87 -5.95
N LYS A 76 -4.54 2.81 -6.29
CA LYS A 76 -5.02 2.74 -7.68
C LYS A 76 -5.21 4.13 -8.30
N GLU A 77 -5.38 5.16 -7.50
CA GLU A 77 -5.59 6.54 -7.91
C GLU A 77 -4.29 7.13 -8.49
N LEU A 78 -4.19 7.17 -9.80
CA LEU A 78 -3.04 7.72 -10.51
C LEU A 78 -3.42 8.33 -11.87
N VAL A 79 -2.59 9.27 -12.33
CA VAL A 79 -2.77 9.91 -13.64
C VAL A 79 -1.90 9.22 -14.68
N LYS A 80 -2.56 8.60 -15.68
CA LYS A 80 -1.93 7.99 -16.85
C LYS A 80 -1.96 8.93 -18.05
N VAL A 81 -0.82 9.05 -18.72
CA VAL A 81 -0.65 9.85 -19.93
C VAL A 81 -0.15 8.94 -21.05
N ASN A 82 -0.84 8.91 -22.17
CA ASN A 82 -0.38 8.12 -23.30
C ASN A 82 0.76 8.83 -24.06
N GLU A 83 1.85 8.13 -24.37
CA GLU A 83 3.02 8.68 -25.07
C GLU A 83 2.70 9.22 -26.47
N ASN A 84 1.62 8.75 -27.11
CA ASN A 84 1.17 9.16 -28.44
C ASN A 84 0.35 10.45 -28.43
N TRP A 85 0.00 11.00 -27.26
CA TRP A 85 -0.73 12.26 -27.17
C TRP A 85 0.18 13.46 -27.43
N ASN A 86 -0.43 14.61 -27.74
CA ASN A 86 0.23 15.90 -27.64
C ASN A 86 -0.07 16.57 -26.30
N VAL A 87 0.67 17.64 -25.98
CA VAL A 87 0.54 18.39 -24.72
C VAL A 87 -0.89 18.88 -24.48
N LEU A 88 -1.60 19.34 -25.53
CA LEU A 88 -2.98 19.83 -25.40
C LEU A 88 -3.95 18.72 -24.99
N THR A 89 -3.88 17.57 -25.66
CA THR A 89 -4.68 16.38 -25.33
C THR A 89 -4.34 15.88 -23.94
N CYS A 90 -3.05 15.81 -23.60
CA CYS A 90 -2.58 15.41 -22.31
C CYS A 90 -3.19 16.24 -21.16
N ILE A 91 -3.14 17.57 -21.26
CA ILE A 91 -3.71 18.47 -20.24
C ILE A 91 -5.23 18.27 -20.11
N LYS A 92 -5.93 18.03 -21.22
CA LYS A 92 -7.38 17.79 -21.20
C LYS A 92 -7.71 16.49 -20.47
N GLU A 93 -7.05 15.40 -20.82
CA GLU A 93 -7.28 14.07 -20.21
C GLU A 93 -6.84 14.03 -18.73
N MET A 94 -5.72 14.68 -18.39
CA MET A 94 -5.29 14.81 -17.01
C MET A 94 -6.31 15.53 -16.12
N ARG A 95 -6.99 16.57 -16.65
CA ARG A 95 -8.04 17.28 -15.89
C ARG A 95 -9.21 16.36 -15.56
N ILE A 96 -9.63 15.52 -16.52
CA ILE A 96 -10.72 14.57 -16.31
C ILE A 96 -10.33 13.53 -15.26
N GLN A 97 -9.12 12.96 -15.36
CA GLN A 97 -8.64 11.97 -14.38
C GLN A 97 -8.47 12.58 -12.99
N ALA A 98 -8.00 13.83 -12.90
CA ALA A 98 -7.74 14.50 -11.62
C ALA A 98 -9.01 14.91 -10.85
N GLU A 99 -10.19 14.89 -11.46
CA GLU A 99 -11.46 15.20 -10.78
C GLU A 99 -11.75 14.22 -9.65
N ASN A 100 -11.31 12.96 -9.79
CA ASN A 100 -11.56 11.88 -8.83
C ASN A 100 -10.31 11.51 -8.00
N ILE A 101 -9.25 12.31 -8.04
CA ILE A 101 -7.99 12.04 -7.35
C ILE A 101 -7.74 13.16 -6.32
N SER A 102 -7.59 12.79 -5.06
CA SER A 102 -7.32 13.72 -3.94
C SER A 102 -6.02 14.50 -4.12
N ARG A 103 -4.97 13.82 -4.59
CA ARG A 103 -3.63 14.40 -4.80
C ARG A 103 -2.90 13.78 -5.99
N VAL A 104 -2.44 14.61 -6.92
CA VAL A 104 -1.61 14.18 -8.06
C VAL A 104 -0.13 14.30 -7.70
N HIS A 105 0.51 13.18 -7.32
CA HIS A 105 1.94 13.14 -6.99
C HIS A 105 2.82 13.12 -8.24
N SER A 106 2.47 12.31 -9.21
CA SER A 106 3.23 12.15 -10.46
C SER A 106 2.31 11.81 -11.64
N ASN A 107 2.72 12.23 -12.82
CA ASN A 107 2.04 11.85 -14.06
C ASN A 107 2.89 10.78 -14.75
N TYR A 108 2.35 9.59 -14.90
CA TYR A 108 3.06 8.48 -15.51
C TYR A 108 2.72 8.34 -16.98
N VAL A 109 3.75 8.12 -17.80
CA VAL A 109 3.59 7.94 -19.25
C VAL A 109 3.55 6.45 -19.55
N VAL A 110 2.55 6.05 -20.32
CA VAL A 110 2.31 4.67 -20.75
C VAL A 110 2.15 4.58 -22.27
N ASP A 111 2.33 3.38 -22.81
CA ASP A 111 1.97 3.07 -24.20
C ASP A 111 0.48 2.67 -24.35
N ASP A 112 0.09 2.22 -25.55
CA ASP A 112 -1.30 1.82 -25.85
C ASP A 112 -1.73 0.51 -25.12
N GLU A 113 -0.78 -0.25 -24.56
CA GLU A 113 -1.01 -1.43 -23.74
C GLU A 113 -0.83 -1.16 -22.23
N ASP A 114 -0.87 0.10 -21.80
CA ASP A 114 -0.65 0.56 -20.42
C ASP A 114 0.73 0.25 -19.84
N ARG A 115 1.75 -0.09 -20.65
CA ARG A 115 3.10 -0.33 -20.14
C ARG A 115 3.78 0.97 -19.79
N LEU A 116 4.42 0.98 -18.61
CA LEU A 116 5.13 2.15 -18.08
C LEU A 116 6.32 2.51 -18.98
N LYS A 117 6.37 3.77 -19.44
CA LYS A 117 7.44 4.34 -20.27
C LYS A 117 8.29 5.37 -19.54
N GLY A 118 7.70 6.10 -18.61
CA GLY A 118 8.39 7.14 -17.86
C GLY A 118 7.46 8.03 -17.06
N ARG A 119 7.96 9.20 -16.68
CA ARG A 119 7.19 10.21 -15.96
C ARG A 119 7.17 11.54 -16.67
N LEU A 120 6.11 12.29 -16.50
CA LEU A 120 5.92 13.60 -17.08
C LEU A 120 5.85 14.67 -15.99
N SER A 121 6.74 15.65 -16.08
CA SER A 121 6.76 16.79 -15.16
C SER A 121 5.64 17.79 -15.51
N LEU A 122 4.86 18.21 -14.52
CA LEU A 122 3.86 19.27 -14.70
C LEU A 122 4.53 20.58 -15.18
N LYS A 123 5.75 20.89 -14.71
CA LYS A 123 6.51 22.05 -15.18
C LYS A 123 6.79 21.95 -16.69
N ASP A 124 7.23 20.79 -17.16
CA ASP A 124 7.55 20.60 -18.58
C ASP A 124 6.30 20.69 -19.46
N LEU A 125 5.17 20.16 -18.98
CA LEU A 125 3.87 20.35 -19.63
C LEU A 125 3.48 21.81 -19.79
N LEU A 126 3.64 22.61 -18.72
CA LEU A 126 3.25 24.03 -18.69
C LEU A 126 4.16 24.91 -19.54
N THR A 127 5.40 24.51 -19.77
CA THR A 127 6.40 25.30 -20.50
C THR A 127 6.59 24.84 -21.96
N THR A 128 6.00 23.71 -22.33
CA THR A 128 6.11 23.14 -23.68
C THR A 128 4.94 23.55 -24.57
N SER A 129 5.19 23.70 -25.87
CA SER A 129 4.13 24.04 -26.84
C SER A 129 3.03 22.99 -26.86
N SER A 130 1.77 23.43 -26.92
CA SER A 130 0.57 22.57 -26.92
C SER A 130 0.53 21.50 -28.02
N ARG A 131 1.28 21.68 -29.10
CA ARG A 131 1.35 20.76 -30.24
C ARG A 131 2.47 19.74 -30.15
N THR A 132 3.38 19.87 -29.17
CA THR A 132 4.52 18.95 -29.01
C THR A 132 4.01 17.56 -28.58
N PRO A 133 4.48 16.47 -29.21
CA PRO A 133 4.18 15.11 -28.78
C PRO A 133 4.73 14.84 -27.37
N ILE A 134 4.00 14.10 -26.54
CA ILE A 134 4.44 13.70 -25.19
C ILE A 134 5.73 12.86 -25.26
N ASN A 135 5.90 12.06 -26.32
CA ASN A 135 7.10 11.25 -26.53
C ASN A 135 8.41 12.06 -26.56
N ASP A 136 8.33 13.36 -26.88
CA ASP A 136 9.48 14.27 -26.90
C ASP A 136 9.71 15.03 -25.57
N VAL A 137 8.80 14.90 -24.60
CA VAL A 137 8.79 15.71 -23.37
C VAL A 137 9.07 14.89 -22.12
N TYR A 138 8.60 13.64 -22.04
CA TYR A 138 8.68 12.86 -20.81
C TYR A 138 10.09 12.34 -20.50
N ILE A 139 10.33 12.08 -19.22
CA ILE A 139 11.58 11.53 -18.71
C ILE A 139 11.48 10.01 -18.70
N ARG A 140 12.29 9.33 -19.52
CA ARG A 140 12.29 7.86 -19.69
C ARG A 140 12.92 7.11 -18.52
N LYS A 141 13.85 7.72 -17.79
CA LYS A 141 14.50 7.10 -16.64
C LYS A 141 13.62 7.26 -15.39
N LEU A 142 13.03 6.17 -14.96
CA LEU A 142 12.14 6.10 -13.81
C LEU A 142 12.43 4.83 -13.01
N ASN A 143 12.44 4.94 -11.68
CA ASN A 143 12.42 3.77 -10.81
C ASN A 143 10.97 3.29 -10.70
N TYR A 144 10.78 1.98 -10.67
CA TYR A 144 9.50 1.31 -10.48
C TYR A 144 9.71 0.02 -9.71
N VAL A 145 8.64 -0.55 -9.17
CA VAL A 145 8.62 -1.86 -8.51
C VAL A 145 7.56 -2.77 -9.14
N ASN A 146 7.73 -4.08 -8.99
CA ASN A 146 6.71 -5.05 -9.39
C ASN A 146 5.72 -5.26 -8.25
N VAL A 147 4.51 -5.71 -8.57
CA VAL A 147 3.46 -6.03 -7.58
C VAL A 147 3.93 -6.99 -6.47
N ASP A 148 4.81 -7.93 -6.80
CA ASP A 148 5.32 -8.95 -5.86
C ASP A 148 6.59 -8.51 -5.08
N THR A 149 6.99 -7.24 -5.20
CA THR A 149 8.14 -6.72 -4.45
C THR A 149 7.74 -6.54 -2.99
N GLU A 150 8.54 -7.07 -2.06
CA GLU A 150 8.31 -6.90 -0.61
C GLU A 150 8.31 -5.39 -0.26
N ASP A 151 7.38 -4.98 0.59
CA ASP A 151 7.16 -3.60 1.01
C ASP A 151 8.41 -2.96 1.65
N VAL A 152 9.15 -3.72 2.48
CA VAL A 152 10.43 -3.32 3.07
C VAL A 152 11.48 -3.02 1.98
N GLU A 153 11.50 -3.77 0.87
CA GLU A 153 12.40 -3.48 -0.25
C GLU A 153 11.94 -2.24 -1.02
N VAL A 154 10.62 -2.02 -1.15
CA VAL A 154 10.07 -0.76 -1.69
C VAL A 154 10.53 0.42 -0.84
N ALA A 155 10.44 0.32 0.49
CA ALA A 155 10.91 1.34 1.43
C ALA A 155 12.40 1.66 1.22
N ARG A 156 13.25 0.64 1.08
CA ARG A 156 14.69 0.82 0.80
C ARG A 156 14.95 1.52 -0.53
N ILE A 157 14.20 1.18 -1.58
CA ILE A 157 14.32 1.81 -2.90
C ILE A 157 13.91 3.29 -2.81
N MET A 158 12.77 3.58 -2.19
CA MET A 158 12.26 4.95 -2.06
C MET A 158 13.22 5.82 -1.23
N GLN A 159 13.71 5.33 -0.11
CA GLN A 159 14.71 6.01 0.71
C GLN A 159 16.03 6.24 -0.04
N LYS A 160 16.54 5.23 -0.74
CA LYS A 160 17.82 5.30 -1.48
C LYS A 160 17.82 6.36 -2.59
N TYR A 161 16.67 6.56 -3.23
CA TYR A 161 16.54 7.46 -4.38
C TYR A 161 15.77 8.74 -4.07
N ASP A 162 15.42 8.98 -2.80
CA ASP A 162 14.70 10.15 -2.31
C ASP A 162 13.39 10.36 -3.12
N LEU A 163 12.55 9.33 -3.15
CA LEU A 163 11.32 9.31 -3.94
C LEU A 163 10.12 9.67 -3.07
N GLU A 164 9.29 10.59 -3.54
CA GLU A 164 7.98 10.92 -2.91
C GLU A 164 6.90 9.90 -3.30
N ALA A 165 7.04 9.28 -4.47
CA ALA A 165 6.15 8.23 -4.95
C ALA A 165 6.88 7.32 -5.95
N ILE A 166 6.49 6.05 -6.00
CA ILE A 166 7.04 5.05 -6.91
C ILE A 166 5.89 4.33 -7.64
N PRO A 167 5.94 4.18 -8.98
CA PRO A 167 4.93 3.42 -9.71
C PRO A 167 5.13 1.92 -9.55
N VAL A 168 4.01 1.21 -9.48
CA VAL A 168 3.93 -0.25 -9.41
C VAL A 168 3.50 -0.81 -10.76
N VAL A 169 4.18 -1.85 -11.22
CA VAL A 169 3.88 -2.53 -12.48
C VAL A 169 3.60 -4.01 -12.27
N ASP A 170 2.77 -4.58 -13.15
CA ASP A 170 2.54 -6.02 -13.20
C ASP A 170 3.68 -6.76 -13.94
N GLU A 171 3.58 -8.10 -14.03
CA GLU A 171 4.54 -8.96 -14.75
C GLU A 171 4.71 -8.58 -16.24
N LEU A 172 3.74 -7.93 -16.86
CA LEU A 172 3.78 -7.46 -18.24
C LEU A 172 4.36 -6.04 -18.38
N GLY A 173 4.74 -5.41 -17.26
CA GLY A 173 5.23 -4.03 -17.19
C GLY A 173 4.13 -2.98 -17.33
N ARG A 174 2.85 -3.33 -17.15
CA ARG A 174 1.73 -2.39 -17.16
C ARG A 174 1.64 -1.68 -15.83
N LEU A 175 1.40 -0.38 -15.88
CA LEU A 175 1.20 0.45 -14.71
C LEU A 175 -0.13 0.11 -14.02
N VAL A 176 -0.06 -0.42 -12.80
CA VAL A 176 -1.23 -0.89 -12.04
C VAL A 176 -1.52 -0.07 -10.80
N GLY A 177 -0.52 0.65 -10.26
CA GLY A 177 -0.68 1.45 -9.05
C GLY A 177 0.52 2.37 -8.80
N ARG A 178 0.50 3.04 -7.66
CA ARG A 178 1.60 3.84 -7.10
C ARG A 178 1.67 3.62 -5.60
N ILE A 179 2.85 3.79 -5.02
CA ILE A 179 3.07 3.82 -3.57
C ILE A 179 3.64 5.19 -3.24
N THR A 180 3.22 5.78 -2.14
CA THR A 180 3.67 7.10 -1.69
C THR A 180 4.56 7.00 -0.45
N ILE A 181 5.21 8.09 -0.07
CA ILE A 181 6.15 8.09 1.08
C ILE A 181 5.42 7.93 2.42
N ASP A 182 4.17 8.35 2.52
CA ASP A 182 3.31 8.20 3.68
C ASP A 182 3.07 6.72 3.98
N ASP A 183 2.71 5.90 3.00
CA ASP A 183 2.58 4.43 3.14
C ASP A 183 3.88 3.79 3.62
N ILE A 184 5.00 4.22 3.06
CA ILE A 184 6.33 3.71 3.42
C ILE A 184 6.76 4.08 4.83
N VAL A 185 6.29 5.20 5.37
CA VAL A 185 6.54 5.57 6.78
C VAL A 185 5.89 4.57 7.72
N ASP A 186 4.69 4.08 7.39
CA ASP A 186 4.00 3.08 8.20
C ASP A 186 4.71 1.72 8.10
N VAL A 187 5.08 1.25 6.93
CA VAL A 187 5.93 0.05 6.74
C VAL A 187 7.22 0.12 7.58
N ILE A 188 7.91 1.27 7.60
CA ILE A 188 9.16 1.42 8.40
C ILE A 188 8.88 1.36 9.90
N LYS A 189 7.75 1.88 10.37
CA LYS A 189 7.38 1.81 11.78
C LYS A 189 7.08 0.36 12.19
N ASP A 190 6.29 -0.34 11.38
CA ASP A 190 5.89 -1.73 11.65
C ASP A 190 7.12 -2.64 11.69
N GLU A 191 8.04 -2.53 10.72
CA GLU A 191 9.32 -3.25 10.72
C GLU A 191 10.16 -2.92 11.99
N ALA A 192 10.19 -1.63 12.40
CA ALA A 192 10.95 -1.22 13.59
C ALA A 192 10.32 -1.76 14.88
N ASP A 193 9.01 -1.83 14.95
CA ASP A 193 8.28 -2.38 16.10
C ASP A 193 8.44 -3.90 16.18
N GLU A 194 8.41 -4.61 15.05
CA GLU A 194 8.71 -6.04 14.97
C GLU A 194 10.14 -6.35 15.45
N ASP A 195 11.13 -5.62 14.92
CA ASP A 195 12.53 -5.75 15.32
C ASP A 195 12.72 -5.51 16.82
N TYR A 196 12.03 -4.52 17.40
CA TYR A 196 12.06 -4.23 18.82
C TYR A 196 11.45 -5.36 19.66
N GLN A 197 10.32 -5.90 19.24
CA GLN A 197 9.65 -7.02 19.89
C GLN A 197 10.54 -8.28 19.88
N LEU A 198 11.12 -8.61 18.72
CA LEU A 198 12.06 -9.73 18.58
C LEU A 198 13.28 -9.56 19.49
N ALA A 199 13.86 -8.36 19.57
CA ALA A 199 14.98 -8.06 20.46
C ALA A 199 14.60 -8.16 21.94
N ALA A 200 13.34 -7.87 22.29
CA ALA A 200 12.80 -8.03 23.65
C ALA A 200 12.43 -9.48 23.99
N GLY A 201 12.62 -10.43 23.06
CA GLY A 201 12.28 -11.85 23.24
C GLY A 201 10.78 -12.12 23.17
N ILE A 202 10.05 -11.32 22.43
CA ILE A 202 8.64 -11.50 22.10
C ILE A 202 8.59 -12.17 20.73
N SER A 203 7.90 -13.30 20.59
CA SER A 203 7.88 -14.11 19.37
C SER A 203 6.60 -13.96 18.55
N GLN A 204 5.73 -13.06 18.95
CA GLN A 204 4.45 -12.77 18.29
C GLN A 204 4.22 -11.28 18.38
N ASP A 205 3.49 -10.75 17.44
CA ASP A 205 3.01 -9.38 17.48
C ASP A 205 2.07 -9.24 18.69
N VAL A 206 2.42 -8.33 19.62
CA VAL A 206 1.74 -8.14 20.90
C VAL A 206 1.63 -6.66 21.15
N GLU A 207 0.41 -6.18 21.25
CA GLU A 207 0.11 -4.79 21.54
C GLU A 207 0.14 -4.47 23.05
N ALA A 208 0.28 -3.19 23.38
CA ALA A 208 0.46 -2.76 24.77
C ALA A 208 -0.78 -3.02 25.66
N ASP A 209 -1.96 -3.16 25.08
CA ASP A 209 -3.26 -3.41 25.71
C ASP A 209 -3.73 -4.86 25.63
N ASP A 210 -2.97 -5.73 24.98
CA ASP A 210 -3.22 -7.16 24.95
C ASP A 210 -3.31 -7.77 26.35
N SER A 211 -4.08 -8.86 26.44
CA SER A 211 -4.26 -9.54 27.72
C SER A 211 -2.94 -10.10 28.28
N ILE A 212 -2.81 -10.14 29.60
CA ILE A 212 -1.64 -10.73 30.31
C ILE A 212 -1.34 -12.15 29.81
N ILE A 213 -2.36 -12.85 29.32
CA ILE A 213 -2.22 -14.22 28.81
C ILE A 213 -1.52 -14.22 27.44
N GLU A 214 -1.83 -13.28 26.57
CA GLU A 214 -1.20 -13.12 25.25
C GLU A 214 0.26 -12.70 25.39
N HIS A 215 0.57 -11.70 26.21
CA HIS A 215 1.94 -11.34 26.58
C HIS A 215 2.73 -12.53 27.15
N THR A 216 2.08 -13.38 27.97
CA THR A 216 2.73 -14.56 28.53
C THR A 216 2.99 -15.63 27.47
N LYS A 217 2.04 -15.86 26.56
CA LYS A 217 2.20 -16.83 25.46
C LYS A 217 3.30 -16.41 24.50
N ALA A 218 3.36 -15.13 24.13
CA ALA A 218 4.37 -14.59 23.22
C ALA A 218 5.80 -14.75 23.78
N ARG A 219 5.99 -14.66 25.08
CA ARG A 219 7.28 -14.85 25.77
C ARG A 219 7.59 -16.29 26.14
N LEU A 220 6.61 -17.17 26.13
CA LEU A 220 6.77 -18.56 26.57
C LEU A 220 7.91 -19.32 25.83
N PRO A 221 8.07 -19.24 24.51
CA PRO A 221 9.14 -19.91 23.80
C PRO A 221 10.54 -19.53 24.31
N TRP A 222 10.76 -18.24 24.53
CA TRP A 222 12.03 -17.71 25.06
C TRP A 222 12.29 -18.12 26.50
N LEU A 223 11.26 -18.15 27.35
CA LEU A 223 11.35 -18.62 28.74
C LEU A 223 11.71 -20.11 28.81
N VAL A 224 11.12 -20.94 27.94
CA VAL A 224 11.44 -22.36 27.84
C VAL A 224 12.89 -22.57 27.39
N LEU A 225 13.35 -21.85 26.39
CA LEU A 225 14.75 -21.90 25.92
C LEU A 225 15.72 -21.47 27.02
N ALA A 226 15.43 -20.40 27.75
CA ALA A 226 16.26 -19.94 28.87
C ALA A 226 16.34 -20.96 30.00
N LEU A 227 15.21 -21.61 30.34
CA LEU A 227 15.13 -22.65 31.36
C LEU A 227 15.91 -23.91 30.95
N LEU A 228 15.81 -24.34 29.70
CA LEU A 228 16.58 -25.47 29.17
C LEU A 228 18.08 -25.16 29.15
N GLY A 229 18.46 -23.95 28.72
CA GLY A 229 19.84 -23.49 28.73
C GLY A 229 20.42 -23.45 30.12
N GLY A 230 19.66 -22.94 31.12
CA GLY A 230 20.03 -22.94 32.52
C GLY A 230 20.23 -24.36 33.08
N PHE A 231 19.33 -25.29 32.76
CA PHE A 231 19.42 -26.68 33.17
C PHE A 231 20.66 -27.39 32.60
N ILE A 232 20.96 -27.16 31.32
CA ILE A 232 22.15 -27.70 30.64
C ILE A 232 23.40 -27.11 31.29
N SER A 233 23.43 -25.81 31.55
CA SER A 233 24.56 -25.10 32.17
C SER A 233 24.89 -25.66 33.56
N VAL A 234 23.87 -25.90 34.40
CA VAL A 234 24.04 -26.51 35.73
C VAL A 234 24.59 -27.93 35.61
N LYS A 235 24.15 -28.71 34.58
CA LYS A 235 24.65 -30.09 34.40
C LYS A 235 26.08 -30.17 33.86
N VAL A 236 26.54 -29.14 33.15
CA VAL A 236 27.89 -29.09 32.55
C VAL A 236 28.91 -28.54 33.54
N LEU A 237 28.49 -27.65 34.45
CA LEU A 237 29.36 -26.97 35.41
C LEU A 237 29.37 -27.64 36.80
N GLY A 238 28.45 -28.54 37.11
CA GLY A 238 28.36 -29.33 38.32
C GLY A 238 28.77 -30.76 38.10
#